data_55780e4689b35656b25d26f7fe965061
#
_entry.id   55780e4689b35656b25d26f7fe965061
#
_cell.length_a   1.000
_cell.length_b   1.000
_cell.length_c   1.000
_cell.angle_alpha   90.00
_cell.angle_beta   90.00
_cell.angle_gamma   90.00
#
_symmetry.space_group_name_H-M   'P 1'
#
loop_
_entity.id
_entity.type
_entity.pdbx_description
1 polymer ?
#
loop_
_entity_poly.entity_id
_entity_poly.type
_entity_poly.pdbx_seq_one_letter_code
_entity_poly.pdbx_strand_id
1 'polypeptide(L)'
;MTANPPAVQPTTPRPPTVGARRPSADYDSLTEDLAYKYDGTFSRQSIAQAVAEARAKLEPTARIPDFLPVLVARFAREKLSAAAQADGRLPKPVPELLFVCVQNAGRSQMAAALAHHLSAGRVHVRSAGSKPAGRINPVAVQVLAERGITLTEAYPKPLTGDVVNAADVIVTMGCGDACPIFPGKRYLDWDVDDPNGRPIEEVQDIRDDIQARVTALLRDLNI
;
A
#
# COMPACT_ATOMS: atom_id res chain seq x y z
N MET A 1 -63.10 -51.35 -4.91
CA MET A 1 -62.52 -50.39 -3.98
C MET A 1 -60.99 -50.54 -4.01
N THR A 2 -60.32 -49.78 -4.84
CA THR A 2 -58.89 -49.89 -5.01
C THR A 2 -58.26 -48.66 -4.32
N ALA A 3 -57.54 -48.92 -3.25
CA ALA A 3 -56.86 -47.88 -2.48
C ALA A 3 -55.61 -47.37 -3.25
N ASN A 4 -55.51 -46.06 -3.39
CA ASN A 4 -54.38 -45.35 -4.01
C ASN A 4 -53.23 -45.29 -3.00
N PRO A 5 -51.97 -45.59 -3.36
CA PRO A 5 -50.83 -45.45 -2.43
C PRO A 5 -50.50 -43.98 -2.18
N PRO A 6 -49.93 -43.62 -1.00
CA PRO A 6 -49.62 -42.25 -0.65
C PRO A 6 -48.46 -41.69 -1.50
N ALA A 7 -48.59 -40.46 -1.93
CA ALA A 7 -47.59 -39.71 -2.70
C ALA A 7 -46.32 -39.50 -1.87
N VAL A 8 -45.19 -39.94 -2.40
CA VAL A 8 -43.83 -39.65 -1.88
C VAL A 8 -43.48 -38.18 -2.17
N GLN A 9 -43.32 -37.37 -1.14
CA GLN A 9 -42.84 -35.99 -1.27
C GLN A 9 -41.35 -35.98 -1.63
N PRO A 10 -40.94 -35.15 -2.58
CA PRO A 10 -39.53 -35.02 -2.91
C PRO A 10 -38.78 -34.34 -1.74
N THR A 11 -37.79 -35.02 -1.18
CA THR A 11 -36.84 -34.45 -0.20
C THR A 11 -35.92 -33.47 -0.93
N THR A 12 -36.13 -32.19 -0.68
CA THR A 12 -35.19 -31.14 -1.09
C THR A 12 -33.83 -31.35 -0.39
N PRO A 13 -32.71 -31.42 -1.13
CA PRO A 13 -31.41 -31.56 -0.51
C PRO A 13 -31.09 -30.30 0.29
N ARG A 14 -30.75 -30.49 1.57
CA ARG A 14 -30.29 -29.45 2.48
C ARG A 14 -29.03 -28.82 1.91
N PRO A 15 -28.93 -27.47 1.77
CA PRO A 15 -27.71 -26.84 1.31
C PRO A 15 -26.56 -27.21 2.27
N PRO A 16 -25.33 -27.38 1.75
CA PRO A 16 -24.21 -27.71 2.60
C PRO A 16 -23.97 -26.55 3.59
N THR A 17 -23.88 -26.92 4.87
CA THR A 17 -23.46 -25.97 5.93
C THR A 17 -22.06 -25.51 5.62
N VAL A 18 -21.94 -24.28 5.10
CA VAL A 18 -20.67 -23.58 4.90
C VAL A 18 -20.14 -23.15 6.27
N GLY A 19 -19.59 -24.10 6.97
CA GLY A 19 -18.83 -23.96 8.22
C GLY A 19 -17.41 -24.44 8.03
N ALA A 20 -16.84 -24.28 6.83
CA ALA A 20 -15.41 -24.45 6.63
C ALA A 20 -14.70 -23.31 7.39
N ARG A 21 -14.05 -23.61 8.51
CA ARG A 21 -13.00 -22.77 9.09
C ARG A 21 -12.09 -22.38 7.93
N ARG A 22 -12.12 -21.11 7.53
CA ARG A 22 -11.11 -20.57 6.61
C ARG A 22 -9.75 -20.91 7.22
N PRO A 23 -8.78 -21.41 6.43
CA PRO A 23 -7.44 -21.61 6.95
C PRO A 23 -6.99 -20.29 7.53
N SER A 24 -6.63 -20.28 8.81
CA SER A 24 -5.93 -19.11 9.41
C SER A 24 -4.74 -18.86 8.52
N ALA A 25 -4.63 -17.62 8.00
CA ALA A 25 -3.48 -17.24 7.19
C ALA A 25 -2.22 -17.67 7.96
N ASP A 26 -1.38 -18.46 7.32
CA ASP A 26 -0.19 -18.98 7.97
C ASP A 26 0.89 -17.90 8.00
N TYR A 27 0.81 -17.04 9.02
CA TYR A 27 1.82 -16.01 9.26
C TYR A 27 3.14 -16.58 9.77
N ASP A 28 3.15 -17.83 10.22
CA ASP A 28 4.36 -18.52 10.62
C ASP A 28 5.17 -18.87 9.37
N SER A 29 4.52 -19.42 8.34
CA SER A 29 5.16 -19.66 7.04
C SER A 29 5.68 -18.36 6.41
N LEU A 30 4.91 -17.28 6.47
CA LEU A 30 5.39 -15.97 6.00
C LEU A 30 6.63 -15.51 6.76
N THR A 31 6.67 -15.73 8.08
CA THR A 31 7.82 -15.37 8.91
C THR A 31 9.06 -16.17 8.52
N GLU A 32 8.92 -17.47 8.23
CA GLU A 32 10.01 -18.31 7.74
C GLU A 32 10.55 -17.85 6.38
N ASP A 33 9.64 -17.57 5.43
CA ASP A 33 10.02 -17.08 4.10
C ASP A 33 10.80 -15.76 4.19
N LEU A 34 10.35 -14.85 5.06
CA LEU A 34 11.05 -13.60 5.30
C LEU A 34 12.35 -13.79 6.06
N ALA A 35 12.44 -14.75 7.00
CA ALA A 35 13.67 -15.09 7.70
C ALA A 35 14.72 -15.62 6.73
N TYR A 36 14.33 -16.48 5.80
CA TYR A 36 15.22 -16.93 4.74
C TYR A 36 15.70 -15.77 3.83
N LYS A 37 14.77 -14.90 3.42
CA LYS A 37 15.09 -13.77 2.54
C LYS A 37 16.03 -12.74 3.16
N TYR A 38 15.90 -12.50 4.46
CA TYR A 38 16.67 -11.50 5.20
C TYR A 38 17.70 -12.15 6.15
N ASP A 39 18.14 -13.37 5.82
CA ASP A 39 19.18 -14.07 6.61
C ASP A 39 20.42 -13.19 6.77
N GLY A 40 20.99 -13.19 7.97
CA GLY A 40 22.12 -12.32 8.32
C GLY A 40 21.77 -10.82 8.47
N THR A 41 20.57 -10.37 8.06
CA THR A 41 20.14 -8.97 8.17
C THR A 41 19.28 -8.72 9.41
N PHE A 42 18.32 -9.60 9.68
CA PHE A 42 17.42 -9.51 10.83
C PHE A 42 17.32 -10.83 11.58
N SER A 43 17.10 -10.75 12.89
CA SER A 43 16.74 -11.93 13.67
C SER A 43 15.34 -12.41 13.30
N ARG A 44 15.06 -13.71 13.45
CA ARG A 44 13.71 -14.27 13.29
C ARG A 44 12.69 -13.56 14.17
N GLN A 45 13.06 -13.17 15.39
CA GLN A 45 12.19 -12.44 16.30
C GLN A 45 11.82 -11.06 15.75
N SER A 46 12.78 -10.31 15.18
CA SER A 46 12.52 -9.00 14.55
C SER A 46 11.59 -9.14 13.35
N ILE A 47 11.74 -10.21 12.57
CA ILE A 47 10.88 -10.50 11.43
C ILE A 47 9.46 -10.85 11.88
N ALA A 48 9.31 -11.73 12.88
CA ALA A 48 8.01 -12.07 13.45
C ALA A 48 7.29 -10.83 13.99
N GLN A 49 8.03 -9.93 14.66
CA GLN A 49 7.50 -8.65 15.13
C GLN A 49 7.03 -7.78 13.96
N ALA A 50 7.82 -7.66 12.89
CA ALA A 50 7.44 -6.87 11.70
C ALA A 50 6.16 -7.41 11.03
N VAL A 51 6.00 -8.74 10.96
CA VAL A 51 4.78 -9.39 10.44
C VAL A 51 3.58 -9.10 11.36
N ALA A 52 3.74 -9.23 12.67
CA ALA A 52 2.68 -8.96 13.65
C ALA A 52 2.24 -7.48 13.60
N GLU A 53 3.18 -6.55 13.53
CA GLU A 53 2.91 -5.12 13.41
C GLU A 53 2.20 -4.78 12.08
N ALA A 54 2.65 -5.39 10.97
CA ALA A 54 2.02 -5.22 9.67
C ALA A 54 0.56 -5.68 9.70
N ARG A 55 0.30 -6.84 10.29
CA ARG A 55 -1.05 -7.36 10.50
C ARG A 55 -1.89 -6.40 11.34
N ALA A 56 -1.42 -6.01 12.52
CA ALA A 56 -2.14 -5.14 13.43
C ALA A 56 -2.53 -3.79 12.80
N LYS A 57 -1.70 -3.27 11.90
CA LYS A 57 -1.97 -2.01 11.20
C LYS A 57 -2.96 -2.14 10.04
N LEU A 58 -2.98 -3.27 9.34
CA LEU A 58 -3.82 -3.47 8.15
C LEU A 58 -5.18 -4.11 8.47
N GLU A 59 -5.24 -5.01 9.46
CA GLU A 59 -6.45 -5.75 9.82
C GLU A 59 -7.67 -4.86 10.11
N PRO A 60 -7.56 -3.71 10.84
CA PRO A 60 -8.72 -2.86 11.14
C PRO A 60 -9.34 -2.19 9.90
N THR A 61 -8.59 -2.02 8.82
CA THR A 61 -9.04 -1.36 7.58
C THR A 61 -9.30 -2.33 6.44
N ALA A 62 -9.00 -3.63 6.64
CA ALA A 62 -9.16 -4.67 5.62
C ALA A 62 -10.64 -4.90 5.29
N ARG A 63 -11.03 -4.58 4.05
CA ARG A 63 -12.41 -4.80 3.57
C ARG A 63 -12.66 -6.23 3.09
N ILE A 64 -11.63 -6.90 2.60
CA ILE A 64 -11.69 -8.26 2.08
C ILE A 64 -10.65 -9.09 2.84
N PRO A 65 -11.07 -9.88 3.84
CA PRO A 65 -10.14 -10.62 4.69
C PRO A 65 -9.23 -11.59 3.93
N ASP A 66 -9.69 -12.10 2.80
CA ASP A 66 -8.94 -13.08 2.00
C ASP A 66 -7.67 -12.48 1.37
N PHE A 67 -7.62 -11.16 1.16
CA PHE A 67 -6.42 -10.46 0.67
C PHE A 67 -5.49 -9.98 1.78
N LEU A 68 -5.94 -9.99 3.04
CA LEU A 68 -5.14 -9.49 4.15
C LEU A 68 -3.75 -10.15 4.25
N PRO A 69 -3.61 -11.49 4.10
CA PRO A 69 -2.29 -12.13 4.19
C PRO A 69 -1.29 -11.61 3.16
N VAL A 70 -1.76 -11.40 1.92
CA VAL A 70 -0.93 -10.86 0.83
C VAL A 70 -0.50 -9.42 1.14
N LEU A 71 -1.42 -8.59 1.64
CA LEU A 71 -1.11 -7.21 2.02
C LEU A 71 -0.16 -7.15 3.21
N VAL A 72 -0.33 -8.01 4.21
CA VAL A 72 0.58 -8.14 5.36
C VAL A 72 1.98 -8.54 4.89
N ALA A 73 2.09 -9.53 4.01
CA ALA A 73 3.37 -9.97 3.47
C ALA A 73 4.10 -8.83 2.71
N ARG A 74 3.37 -8.06 1.91
CA ARG A 74 3.93 -6.92 1.17
C ARG A 74 4.36 -5.80 2.10
N PHE A 75 3.53 -5.46 3.07
CA PHE A 75 3.82 -4.39 4.01
C PHE A 75 4.98 -4.74 4.95
N ALA A 76 5.05 -5.98 5.45
CA ALA A 76 6.17 -6.47 6.24
C ALA A 76 7.50 -6.41 5.45
N ARG A 77 7.49 -6.84 4.17
CA ARG A 77 8.68 -6.71 3.30
C ARG A 77 9.11 -5.26 3.11
N GLU A 78 8.16 -4.36 2.86
CA GLU A 78 8.45 -2.94 2.68
C GLU A 78 9.08 -2.32 3.93
N LYS A 79 8.54 -2.63 5.13
CA LYS A 79 9.10 -2.22 6.42
C LYS A 79 10.52 -2.75 6.63
N LEU A 80 10.73 -4.06 6.46
CA LEU A 80 12.05 -4.69 6.64
C LEU A 80 13.09 -4.14 5.66
N SER A 81 12.71 -4.00 4.38
CA SER A 81 13.59 -3.39 3.37
C SER A 81 13.95 -1.95 3.74
N ALA A 82 12.96 -1.15 4.15
CA ALA A 82 13.18 0.22 4.57
C ALA A 82 14.10 0.32 5.80
N ALA A 83 13.85 -0.51 6.83
CA ALA A 83 14.70 -0.54 8.02
C ALA A 83 16.14 -0.94 7.69
N ALA A 84 16.33 -1.97 6.87
CA ALA A 84 17.66 -2.41 6.46
C ALA A 84 18.43 -1.36 5.64
N GLN A 85 17.72 -0.61 4.78
CA GLN A 85 18.31 0.50 4.01
C GLN A 85 18.65 1.68 4.91
N ALA A 86 17.78 2.03 5.86
CA ALA A 86 18.04 3.10 6.82
C ALA A 86 19.27 2.81 7.69
N ASP A 87 19.48 1.55 8.06
CA ASP A 87 20.61 1.09 8.85
C ASP A 87 21.89 0.81 8.00
N GLY A 88 21.84 1.02 6.68
CA GLY A 88 22.96 0.72 5.78
C GLY A 88 23.25 -0.77 5.57
N ARG A 89 22.36 -1.66 6.02
CA ARG A 89 22.49 -3.13 5.85
C ARG A 89 22.06 -3.61 4.46
N LEU A 90 21.24 -2.84 3.76
CA LEU A 90 20.92 -3.05 2.35
C LEU A 90 21.32 -1.81 1.53
N PRO A 91 21.84 -2.02 0.30
CA PRO A 91 22.21 -0.91 -0.56
C PRO A 91 20.99 -0.08 -1.00
N LYS A 92 21.23 1.22 -1.21
CA LYS A 92 20.29 2.16 -1.84
C LYS A 92 20.89 2.57 -3.20
N PRO A 93 20.68 1.80 -4.26
CA PRO A 93 21.31 2.06 -5.56
C PRO A 93 20.75 3.29 -6.26
N VAL A 94 19.56 3.74 -5.87
CA VAL A 94 18.86 4.92 -6.42
C VAL A 94 18.25 5.72 -5.28
N PRO A 95 17.93 7.04 -5.49
CA PRO A 95 17.24 7.83 -4.48
C PRO A 95 15.88 7.24 -4.10
N GLU A 96 15.54 7.33 -2.80
CA GLU A 96 14.27 6.89 -2.21
C GLU A 96 13.32 8.07 -2.05
N LEU A 97 12.19 8.06 -2.75
CA LEU A 97 11.13 9.05 -2.64
C LEU A 97 9.96 8.52 -1.83
N LEU A 98 9.47 9.29 -0.87
CA LEU A 98 8.28 8.98 -0.08
C LEU A 98 7.22 10.05 -0.28
N PHE A 99 6.06 9.65 -0.81
CA PHE A 99 4.90 10.52 -0.96
C PHE A 99 3.87 10.25 0.15
N VAL A 100 3.50 11.28 0.90
CA VAL A 100 2.59 11.17 2.06
C VAL A 100 1.39 12.09 1.88
N CYS A 101 0.20 11.56 2.12
CA CYS A 101 -1.02 12.34 2.31
C CYS A 101 -1.83 11.75 3.46
N VAL A 102 -3.01 12.27 3.75
CA VAL A 102 -3.83 11.75 4.86
C VAL A 102 -4.24 10.30 4.61
N GLN A 103 -4.92 10.02 3.50
CA GLN A 103 -5.59 8.73 3.26
C GLN A 103 -4.76 7.71 2.47
N ASN A 104 -3.66 8.10 1.85
CA ASN A 104 -2.90 7.26 0.91
C ASN A 104 -3.81 6.59 -0.15
N ALA A 105 -4.82 7.32 -0.62
CA ALA A 105 -5.83 6.81 -1.53
C ALA A 105 -5.90 7.58 -2.87
N GLY A 106 -5.54 8.86 -2.89
CA GLY A 106 -5.57 9.74 -4.07
C GLY A 106 -4.19 10.33 -4.33
N ARG A 107 -3.92 11.52 -3.76
CA ARG A 107 -2.71 12.35 -4.03
C ARG A 107 -1.40 11.57 -3.99
N SER A 108 -1.07 10.93 -2.87
CA SER A 108 0.19 10.21 -2.71
C SER A 108 0.29 8.95 -3.60
N GLN A 109 -0.83 8.33 -3.95
CA GLN A 109 -0.85 7.21 -4.91
C GLN A 109 -0.61 7.71 -6.33
N MET A 110 -1.24 8.82 -6.74
CA MET A 110 -0.98 9.43 -8.04
C MET A 110 0.47 9.88 -8.17
N ALA A 111 0.99 10.58 -7.16
CA ALA A 111 2.38 11.04 -7.14
C ALA A 111 3.37 9.87 -7.22
N ALA A 112 3.15 8.80 -6.46
CA ALA A 112 4.00 7.62 -6.49
C ALA A 112 3.97 6.91 -7.84
N ALA A 113 2.80 6.74 -8.43
CA ALA A 113 2.65 6.09 -9.73
C ALA A 113 3.31 6.91 -10.86
N LEU A 114 3.11 8.23 -10.86
CA LEU A 114 3.73 9.15 -11.82
C LEU A 114 5.26 9.17 -11.66
N ALA A 115 5.78 9.24 -10.44
CA ALA A 115 7.22 9.22 -10.18
C ALA A 115 7.85 7.91 -10.62
N HIS A 116 7.22 6.78 -10.34
CA HIS A 116 7.68 5.47 -10.82
C HIS A 116 7.71 5.40 -12.35
N HIS A 117 6.63 5.83 -13.00
CA HIS A 117 6.52 5.82 -14.46
C HIS A 117 7.55 6.74 -15.12
N LEU A 118 7.65 7.99 -14.69
CA LEU A 118 8.51 9.00 -15.30
C LEU A 118 10.00 8.77 -15.03
N SER A 119 10.36 8.18 -13.90
CA SER A 119 11.77 7.91 -13.56
C SER A 119 12.35 6.71 -14.29
N ALA A 120 11.52 5.83 -14.85
CA ALA A 120 11.96 4.58 -15.49
C ALA A 120 12.93 3.77 -14.61
N GLY A 121 12.63 3.65 -13.31
CA GLY A 121 13.43 2.88 -12.34
C GLY A 121 14.66 3.61 -11.78
N ARG A 122 14.87 4.88 -12.12
CA ARG A 122 15.99 5.69 -11.59
C ARG A 122 15.74 6.25 -10.19
N VAL A 123 14.55 6.05 -9.63
CA VAL A 123 14.21 6.26 -8.22
C VAL A 123 13.45 5.06 -7.68
N HIS A 124 13.59 4.80 -6.39
CA HIS A 124 12.67 3.92 -5.67
C HIS A 124 11.56 4.76 -5.02
N VAL A 125 10.31 4.32 -5.17
CA VAL A 125 9.15 5.12 -4.77
C VAL A 125 8.33 4.39 -3.72
N ARG A 126 8.01 5.10 -2.64
CA ARG A 126 7.08 4.66 -1.59
C ARG A 126 5.93 5.65 -1.44
N SER A 127 4.81 5.17 -0.94
CA SER A 127 3.69 6.02 -0.54
C SER A 127 3.12 5.58 0.79
N ALA A 128 2.60 6.52 1.58
CA ALA A 128 1.99 6.24 2.88
C ALA A 128 0.91 7.29 3.23
N GLY A 129 0.09 6.97 4.24
CA GLY A 129 -0.90 7.89 4.78
C GLY A 129 -0.85 7.96 6.30
N SER A 130 -1.13 9.14 6.85
CA SER A 130 -1.27 9.31 8.31
C SER A 130 -2.53 8.62 8.86
N LYS A 131 -3.57 8.49 8.01
CA LYS A 131 -4.83 7.80 8.32
C LYS A 131 -5.31 7.06 7.06
N PRO A 132 -4.74 5.90 6.73
CA PRO A 132 -5.03 5.20 5.48
C PRO A 132 -6.51 4.87 5.30
N ALA A 133 -7.00 5.01 4.08
CA ALA A 133 -8.35 4.58 3.70
C ALA A 133 -8.41 3.06 3.48
N GLY A 134 -9.61 2.50 3.40
CA GLY A 134 -9.78 1.06 3.12
C GLY A 134 -9.61 0.68 1.64
N ARG A 135 -9.49 1.66 0.73
CA ARG A 135 -9.29 1.43 -0.72
C ARG A 135 -8.72 2.67 -1.39
N ILE A 136 -8.13 2.47 -2.56
CA ILE A 136 -7.70 3.58 -3.45
C ILE A 136 -8.94 4.28 -4.03
N ASN A 137 -8.84 5.58 -4.24
CA ASN A 137 -9.86 6.37 -4.90
C ASN A 137 -10.04 5.89 -6.36
N PRO A 138 -11.24 5.42 -6.76
CA PRO A 138 -11.44 4.86 -8.08
C PRO A 138 -11.26 5.91 -9.21
N VAL A 139 -11.55 7.19 -8.96
CA VAL A 139 -11.33 8.25 -9.95
C VAL A 139 -9.82 8.48 -10.15
N ALA A 140 -9.01 8.42 -9.07
CA ALA A 140 -7.55 8.49 -9.19
C ALA A 140 -6.99 7.32 -10.02
N VAL A 141 -7.54 6.11 -9.87
CA VAL A 141 -7.17 4.95 -10.72
C VAL A 141 -7.51 5.22 -12.18
N GLN A 142 -8.71 5.76 -12.45
CA GLN A 142 -9.18 6.03 -13.80
C GLN A 142 -8.31 7.07 -14.51
N VAL A 143 -8.03 8.20 -13.87
CA VAL A 143 -7.23 9.29 -14.50
C VAL A 143 -5.77 8.89 -14.75
N LEU A 144 -5.21 7.98 -13.95
CA LEU A 144 -3.89 7.40 -14.21
C LEU A 144 -3.92 6.42 -15.38
N ALA A 145 -4.98 5.61 -15.50
CA ALA A 145 -5.16 4.68 -16.63
C ALA A 145 -5.25 5.41 -17.98
N GLU A 146 -5.82 6.63 -18.03
CA GLU A 146 -5.82 7.50 -19.20
C GLU A 146 -4.40 7.86 -19.69
N ARG A 147 -3.41 7.81 -18.81
CA ARG A 147 -1.98 8.01 -19.11
C ARG A 147 -1.21 6.70 -19.28
N GLY A 148 -1.92 5.55 -19.39
CA GLY A 148 -1.30 4.24 -19.49
C GLY A 148 -0.68 3.73 -18.18
N ILE A 149 -0.98 4.34 -17.04
CA ILE A 149 -0.44 3.97 -15.74
C ILE A 149 -1.46 3.14 -14.97
N THR A 150 -1.12 1.88 -14.68
CA THR A 150 -2.01 0.96 -13.98
C THR A 150 -1.57 0.74 -12.54
N LEU A 151 -2.49 0.88 -11.59
CA LEU A 151 -2.27 0.65 -10.16
C LEU A 151 -2.64 -0.79 -9.76
N THR A 152 -1.98 -1.80 -10.33
CA THR A 152 -2.30 -3.22 -10.09
C THR A 152 -1.96 -3.70 -8.69
N GLU A 153 -0.95 -3.12 -8.08
CA GLU A 153 -0.40 -3.57 -6.80
C GLU A 153 -0.56 -2.55 -5.66
N ALA A 154 -1.16 -1.41 -5.96
CA ALA A 154 -1.29 -0.32 -5.01
C ALA A 154 -2.41 -0.60 -3.97
N TYR A 155 -2.15 -0.23 -2.73
CA TYR A 155 -3.12 -0.26 -1.64
C TYR A 155 -2.77 0.84 -0.63
N PRO A 156 -3.75 1.36 0.13
CA PRO A 156 -3.47 2.35 1.17
C PRO A 156 -2.65 1.74 2.30
N LYS A 157 -1.56 2.41 2.68
CA LYS A 157 -0.60 1.97 3.68
C LYS A 157 -0.40 3.01 4.77
N PRO A 158 -0.27 2.62 6.05
CA PRO A 158 0.05 3.54 7.12
C PRO A 158 1.49 4.05 7.01
N LEU A 159 1.69 5.31 7.41
CA LEU A 159 3.01 5.89 7.60
C LEU A 159 3.72 5.21 8.77
N THR A 160 4.98 4.82 8.58
CA THR A 160 5.82 4.24 9.63
C THR A 160 7.19 4.92 9.67
N GLY A 161 7.86 4.89 10.83
CA GLY A 161 9.21 5.44 10.99
C GLY A 161 10.22 4.80 10.02
N ASP A 162 10.09 3.50 9.73
CA ASP A 162 11.00 2.79 8.84
C ASP A 162 11.03 3.41 7.44
N VAL A 163 9.85 3.67 6.83
CA VAL A 163 9.80 4.25 5.47
C VAL A 163 10.23 5.72 5.45
N VAL A 164 9.99 6.47 6.53
CA VAL A 164 10.50 7.84 6.67
C VAL A 164 12.02 7.84 6.78
N ASN A 165 12.59 6.94 7.61
CA ASN A 165 14.03 6.82 7.79
C ASN A 165 14.76 6.38 6.51
N ALA A 166 14.13 5.52 5.70
CA ALA A 166 14.71 5.09 4.42
C ALA A 166 14.70 6.19 3.36
N ALA A 167 13.73 7.11 3.39
CA ALA A 167 13.56 8.12 2.35
C ALA A 167 14.71 9.14 2.32
N ASP A 168 15.08 9.59 1.13
CA ASP A 168 15.98 10.74 0.91
C ASP A 168 15.19 12.03 0.71
N VAL A 169 14.04 11.93 0.02
CA VAL A 169 13.09 13.02 -0.17
C VAL A 169 11.70 12.59 0.29
N ILE A 170 11.09 13.41 1.11
CA ILE A 170 9.73 13.19 1.62
C ILE A 170 8.86 14.32 1.10
N VAL A 171 7.79 13.97 0.39
CA VAL A 171 6.82 14.90 -0.14
C VAL A 171 5.50 14.74 0.63
N THR A 172 5.09 15.79 1.31
CA THR A 172 3.81 15.83 2.04
C THR A 172 2.74 16.55 1.21
N MET A 173 1.51 16.08 1.31
CA MET A 173 0.35 16.63 0.60
C MET A 173 -0.85 16.69 1.55
N GLY A 174 -0.90 17.77 2.36
CA GLY A 174 -2.00 18.03 3.28
C GLY A 174 -2.09 17.07 4.46
N CYS A 175 -0.99 16.47 4.92
CA CYS A 175 -0.95 15.67 6.14
C CYS A 175 -0.61 16.49 7.41
N GLY A 176 -0.31 17.79 7.27
CA GLY A 176 -0.02 18.68 8.39
C GLY A 176 1.05 18.13 9.33
N ASP A 177 0.89 18.35 10.63
CA ASP A 177 1.83 17.94 11.68
C ASP A 177 1.89 16.41 11.91
N ALA A 178 1.08 15.63 11.20
CA ALA A 178 1.06 14.17 11.35
C ALA A 178 2.28 13.47 10.73
N CYS A 179 3.11 14.19 9.98
CA CYS A 179 4.33 13.65 9.39
C CYS A 179 5.53 13.92 10.31
N PRO A 180 6.15 12.90 10.91
CA PRO A 180 7.32 13.13 11.77
C PRO A 180 8.49 13.69 10.97
N ILE A 181 9.15 14.70 11.54
CA ILE A 181 10.33 15.33 10.93
C ILE A 181 11.58 14.66 11.50
N PHE A 182 12.38 14.07 10.61
CA PHE A 182 13.66 13.47 10.95
C PHE A 182 14.82 14.36 10.44
N PRO A 183 15.86 14.58 11.23
CA PRO A 183 17.03 15.34 10.80
C PRO A 183 17.70 14.71 9.56
N GLY A 184 18.26 15.57 8.70
CA GLY A 184 19.03 15.11 7.54
C GLY A 184 18.22 14.62 6.34
N LYS A 185 16.89 14.79 6.38
CA LYS A 185 15.98 14.47 5.27
C LYS A 185 15.53 15.72 4.55
N ARG A 186 15.33 15.62 3.24
CA ARG A 186 14.74 16.69 2.44
C ARG A 186 13.22 16.57 2.48
N TYR A 187 12.53 17.60 2.97
CA TYR A 187 11.07 17.69 2.99
C TYR A 187 10.59 18.71 1.96
N LEU A 188 9.54 18.33 1.24
CA LEU A 188 8.78 19.18 0.35
C LEU A 188 7.32 19.10 0.74
N ASP A 189 6.67 20.24 0.89
CA ASP A 189 5.22 20.28 1.11
C ASP A 189 4.55 20.79 -0.17
N TRP A 190 3.68 19.95 -0.74
CA TRP A 190 2.94 20.29 -1.94
C TRP A 190 1.50 20.61 -1.57
N ASP A 191 1.11 21.85 -1.80
CA ASP A 191 -0.28 22.25 -1.75
C ASP A 191 -0.99 21.69 -3.00
N VAL A 192 -1.75 20.61 -2.80
CA VAL A 192 -2.46 19.86 -3.84
C VAL A 192 -3.87 19.56 -3.34
N ASP A 193 -4.85 19.89 -4.16
CA ASP A 193 -6.26 19.65 -3.87
C ASP A 193 -6.58 18.16 -3.63
N ASP A 194 -7.57 17.89 -2.76
CA ASP A 194 -7.99 16.53 -2.48
C ASP A 194 -8.95 16.03 -3.57
N PRO A 195 -8.61 14.93 -4.27
CA PRO A 195 -9.47 14.36 -5.32
C PRO A 195 -10.73 13.68 -4.77
N ASN A 196 -10.90 13.58 -3.46
CA ASN A 196 -12.02 12.87 -2.88
C ASN A 196 -13.34 13.60 -3.12
N GLY A 197 -14.31 12.94 -3.77
CA GLY A 197 -15.62 13.50 -4.07
C GLY A 197 -15.64 14.53 -5.20
N ARG A 198 -14.50 14.73 -5.91
CA ARG A 198 -14.41 15.64 -7.05
C ARG A 198 -14.86 14.96 -8.36
N PRO A 199 -15.41 15.71 -9.32
CA PRO A 199 -15.66 15.22 -10.67
C PRO A 199 -14.35 14.86 -11.37
N ILE A 200 -14.45 14.03 -12.41
CA ILE A 200 -13.27 13.48 -13.07
C ILE A 200 -12.38 14.55 -13.70
N GLU A 201 -12.96 15.60 -14.23
CA GLU A 201 -12.26 16.72 -14.86
C GLU A 201 -11.34 17.43 -13.84
N GLU A 202 -11.84 17.70 -12.63
CA GLU A 202 -11.03 18.29 -11.56
C GLU A 202 -9.91 17.32 -11.10
N VAL A 203 -10.19 16.01 -11.09
CA VAL A 203 -9.17 15.02 -10.73
C VAL A 203 -8.09 14.88 -11.81
N GLN A 204 -8.46 15.11 -13.10
CA GLN A 204 -7.48 15.22 -14.18
C GLN A 204 -6.56 16.43 -14.00
N ASP A 205 -7.08 17.59 -13.61
CA ASP A 205 -6.29 18.78 -13.31
C ASP A 205 -5.33 18.54 -12.13
N ILE A 206 -5.83 17.91 -11.05
CA ILE A 206 -5.01 17.51 -9.89
C ILE A 206 -3.89 16.55 -10.32
N ARG A 207 -4.19 15.55 -11.15
CA ARG A 207 -3.17 14.63 -11.69
C ARG A 207 -2.10 15.40 -12.47
N ASP A 208 -2.50 16.34 -13.30
CA ASP A 208 -1.58 17.08 -14.17
C ASP A 208 -0.70 18.05 -13.35
N ASP A 209 -1.24 18.67 -12.29
CA ASP A 209 -0.44 19.44 -11.31
C ASP A 209 0.58 18.54 -10.60
N ILE A 210 0.15 17.38 -10.10
CA ILE A 210 1.06 16.39 -9.48
C ILE A 210 2.14 15.96 -10.48
N GLN A 211 1.78 15.69 -11.74
CA GLN A 211 2.73 15.30 -12.77
C GLN A 211 3.79 16.38 -13.03
N ALA A 212 3.39 17.64 -13.08
CA ALA A 212 4.29 18.76 -13.25
C ALA A 212 5.30 18.87 -12.07
N ARG A 213 4.80 18.73 -10.84
CA ARG A 213 5.64 18.75 -9.61
C ARG A 213 6.60 17.55 -9.57
N VAL A 214 6.12 16.36 -9.90
CA VAL A 214 6.98 15.15 -9.99
C VAL A 214 8.07 15.34 -11.04
N THR A 215 7.73 15.86 -12.22
CA THR A 215 8.70 16.12 -13.29
C THR A 215 9.76 17.12 -12.84
N ALA A 216 9.37 18.19 -12.14
CA ALA A 216 10.29 19.17 -11.58
C ALA A 216 11.21 18.54 -10.52
N LEU A 217 10.66 17.70 -9.63
CA LEU A 217 11.43 16.99 -8.61
C LEU A 217 12.47 16.04 -9.22
N LEU A 218 12.08 15.24 -10.22
CA LEU A 218 13.00 14.32 -10.89
C LEU A 218 14.14 15.08 -11.58
N ARG A 219 13.83 16.18 -12.26
CA ARG A 219 14.84 17.07 -12.88
C ARG A 219 15.82 17.62 -11.84
N ASP A 220 15.33 18.07 -10.68
CA ASP A 220 16.13 18.58 -9.59
C ASP A 220 17.06 17.50 -8.96
N LEU A 221 16.68 16.24 -9.08
CA LEU A 221 17.50 15.08 -8.72
C LEU A 221 18.44 14.61 -9.86
N ASN A 222 18.49 15.32 -10.97
CA ASN A 222 19.23 14.97 -12.20
C ASN A 222 18.80 13.62 -12.81
N ILE A 223 17.50 13.35 -12.80
CA ILE A 223 16.88 12.12 -13.26
C ILE A 223 16.01 12.36 -14.50
#